data_bbd10619ab11d2d280dc344b49154773
#
_entry.id   bbd10619ab11d2d280dc344b49154773
#
_cell.length_a   1.000
_cell.length_b   1.000
_cell.length_c   1.000
_cell.angle_alpha   90.00
_cell.angle_beta   90.00
_cell.angle_gamma   90.00
#
_symmetry.space_group_name_H-M   'P 1'
#
loop_
_entity.id
_entity.type
_entity.pdbx_description
1 polymer ?
#
loop_
_entity_poly.entity_id
_entity_poly.type
_entity_poly.pdbx_seq_one_letter_code
_entity_poly.pdbx_strand_id
1 'polypeptide(L)'
;MLEVARIIGGHRLSGTIQAAGAKNAALPLLAASLLTSEVVTLRNVPDLSDVRFMAEILRHQGATVTNPAPGTWVIHAQEINHRTPYDLVRKMRASVCLLGALVGRLHQAEMAIPGGCVIGPRPIDLHLKGLEALGCVVTVEGGVVSVDATRARGSLVFMGGPMGSTVLGTANLVMAASLTPGETRIECAAREPEVVDLCELLLKMGADIRGHGTEVITITGVERLRGTEHTVIPDRIETGTYLVAGAITGGDVTVTGAEAAHLGAFLDKLRAAGVGVETGPGFIRAFGRPTRAVDIITEPYPGFPTDLQAQFMALQLLVDGRSTVTETVYPHRFMHAAELQRMGAEIAIDGATAAVYGDRPLSGAPVMASDLRASAALVMAGLVAEGTTEVHRVYHLDRGYSRMEEQLNVLGAKIERVREAGRISPGAHMRLMATLRPGFTEYQAQALLG
;
A
#
# COMPACT_ATOMS: atom_id res chain seq x y z
N MET A 1 12.69 10.32 -16.42
CA MET A 1 13.21 11.51 -15.71
C MET A 1 12.73 11.39 -14.28
N LEU A 2 13.59 11.63 -13.31
CA LEU A 2 13.21 11.62 -11.90
C LEU A 2 12.45 12.91 -11.59
N GLU A 3 11.37 12.80 -10.85
CA GLU A 3 10.56 13.94 -10.40
C GLU A 3 10.76 14.15 -8.89
N VAL A 4 10.60 15.39 -8.46
CA VAL A 4 10.72 15.85 -7.07
C VAL A 4 9.45 16.62 -6.72
N ALA A 5 8.87 16.35 -5.56
CA ALA A 5 7.83 17.19 -5.02
C ALA A 5 8.45 18.31 -4.17
N ARG A 6 8.29 19.54 -4.61
CA ARG A 6 8.72 20.75 -3.89
C ARG A 6 7.54 21.31 -3.11
N ILE A 7 7.69 21.40 -1.79
CA ILE A 7 6.63 21.77 -0.86
C ILE A 7 7.05 23.06 -0.14
N ILE A 8 6.22 24.08 -0.21
CA ILE A 8 6.36 25.28 0.62
C ILE A 8 5.47 25.09 1.84
N GLY A 9 6.08 24.98 3.02
CA GLY A 9 5.36 24.74 4.27
C GLY A 9 4.64 25.96 4.82
N GLY A 10 3.91 25.76 5.93
CA GLY A 10 3.25 26.85 6.68
C GLY A 10 1.85 27.24 6.17
N HIS A 11 1.28 26.51 5.21
CA HIS A 11 -0.06 26.75 4.70
C HIS A 11 -1.08 25.88 5.41
N ARG A 12 -2.12 26.51 6.01
CA ARG A 12 -3.23 25.82 6.62
C ARG A 12 -4.13 25.21 5.53
N LEU A 13 -4.41 23.91 5.64
CA LEU A 13 -5.28 23.22 4.69
C LEU A 13 -6.75 23.30 5.10
N SER A 14 -7.64 23.57 4.16
CA SER A 14 -9.09 23.59 4.41
C SER A 14 -9.86 23.21 3.15
N GLY A 15 -10.91 22.44 3.32
CA GLY A 15 -11.79 22.07 2.20
C GLY A 15 -12.22 20.62 2.24
N THR A 16 -12.73 20.18 1.09
CA THR A 16 -13.29 18.84 0.91
C THR A 16 -12.62 18.15 -0.27
N ILE A 17 -12.25 16.89 -0.08
CA ILE A 17 -11.77 16.00 -1.13
C ILE A 17 -12.54 14.68 -1.06
N GLN A 18 -12.53 13.93 -2.17
CA GLN A 18 -13.16 12.62 -2.24
C GLN A 18 -12.09 11.53 -2.10
N ALA A 19 -12.37 10.50 -1.28
CA ALA A 19 -11.53 9.32 -1.19
C ALA A 19 -11.56 8.54 -2.52
N ALA A 20 -10.39 8.12 -2.98
CA ALA A 20 -10.27 7.19 -4.09
C ALA A 20 -10.62 5.76 -3.66
N GLY A 21 -10.75 4.85 -4.62
CA GLY A 21 -10.88 3.43 -4.33
C GLY A 21 -9.61 2.86 -3.68
N ALA A 22 -9.80 1.88 -2.80
CA ALA A 22 -8.71 1.29 -2.04
C ALA A 22 -7.73 0.52 -2.93
N LYS A 23 -6.48 0.98 -2.97
CA LYS A 23 -5.40 0.25 -3.66
C LYS A 23 -5.28 -1.19 -3.19
N ASN A 24 -5.27 -1.38 -1.86
CA ASN A 24 -5.05 -2.68 -1.24
C ASN A 24 -6.24 -3.65 -1.46
N ALA A 25 -7.43 -3.14 -1.82
CA ALA A 25 -8.55 -3.92 -2.29
C ALA A 25 -8.48 -4.16 -3.81
N ALA A 26 -8.23 -3.12 -4.61
CA ALA A 26 -8.22 -3.21 -6.07
C ALA A 26 -7.27 -4.28 -6.62
N LEU A 27 -6.08 -4.46 -6.02
CA LEU A 27 -5.10 -5.43 -6.50
C LEU A 27 -5.56 -6.89 -6.34
N PRO A 28 -6.06 -7.36 -5.17
CA PRO A 28 -6.68 -8.67 -5.04
C PRO A 28 -7.94 -8.85 -5.90
N LEU A 29 -8.79 -7.81 -6.05
CA LEU A 29 -9.99 -7.87 -6.89
C LEU A 29 -9.64 -8.07 -8.38
N LEU A 30 -8.58 -7.39 -8.86
CA LEU A 30 -8.05 -7.59 -10.21
C LEU A 30 -7.54 -9.04 -10.38
N ALA A 31 -6.81 -9.59 -9.40
CA ALA A 31 -6.35 -10.97 -9.44
C ALA A 31 -7.54 -11.96 -9.43
N ALA A 32 -8.56 -11.71 -8.59
CA ALA A 32 -9.76 -12.54 -8.49
C ALA A 32 -10.57 -12.57 -9.80
N SER A 33 -10.44 -11.54 -10.64
CA SER A 33 -11.10 -11.51 -11.97
C SER A 33 -10.62 -12.63 -12.89
N LEU A 34 -9.47 -13.28 -12.61
CA LEU A 34 -9.01 -14.47 -13.34
C LEU A 34 -9.76 -15.75 -12.98
N LEU A 35 -10.54 -15.77 -11.89
CA LEU A 35 -11.25 -16.97 -11.42
C LEU A 35 -12.45 -17.36 -12.30
N THR A 36 -12.84 -16.51 -13.26
CA THR A 36 -13.92 -16.79 -14.20
C THR A 36 -13.50 -16.52 -15.64
N SER A 37 -14.14 -17.20 -16.59
CA SER A 37 -14.01 -16.91 -18.02
C SER A 37 -14.99 -15.83 -18.51
N GLU A 38 -15.89 -15.38 -17.64
CA GLU A 38 -16.86 -14.34 -17.94
C GLU A 38 -16.28 -12.95 -17.62
N VAL A 39 -16.94 -11.92 -18.09
CA VAL A 39 -16.50 -10.52 -17.90
C VAL A 39 -16.71 -10.07 -16.45
N VAL A 40 -15.67 -9.52 -15.86
CA VAL A 40 -15.72 -8.85 -14.55
C VAL A 40 -15.48 -7.35 -14.78
N THR A 41 -16.38 -6.52 -14.25
CA THR A 41 -16.26 -5.06 -14.29
C THR A 41 -16.00 -4.53 -12.88
N LEU A 42 -14.87 -3.85 -12.70
CA LEU A 42 -14.51 -3.20 -11.43
C LEU A 42 -14.67 -1.69 -11.59
N ARG A 43 -15.41 -1.06 -10.65
CA ARG A 43 -15.58 0.39 -10.58
C ARG A 43 -14.84 0.96 -9.39
N ASN A 44 -14.63 2.27 -9.40
CA ASN A 44 -13.88 3.00 -8.36
C ASN A 44 -12.45 2.46 -8.18
N VAL A 45 -11.84 1.94 -9.22
CA VAL A 45 -10.45 1.49 -9.19
C VAL A 45 -9.54 2.73 -9.29
N PRO A 46 -8.58 2.93 -8.35
CA PRO A 46 -7.74 4.12 -8.35
C PRO A 46 -6.74 4.11 -9.51
N ASP A 47 -6.41 5.30 -10.02
CA ASP A 47 -5.40 5.46 -11.07
C ASP A 47 -3.99 5.49 -10.47
N LEU A 48 -3.42 4.32 -10.22
CA LEU A 48 -2.13 4.12 -9.57
C LEU A 48 -1.19 3.29 -10.43
N SER A 49 0.12 3.49 -10.26
CA SER A 49 1.12 2.69 -10.98
C SER A 49 1.00 1.20 -10.68
N ASP A 50 0.74 0.81 -9.43
CA ASP A 50 0.57 -0.59 -9.01
C ASP A 50 -0.66 -1.24 -9.69
N VAL A 51 -1.77 -0.49 -9.89
CA VAL A 51 -2.96 -0.96 -10.61
C VAL A 51 -2.63 -1.20 -12.10
N ARG A 52 -1.93 -0.25 -12.73
CA ARG A 52 -1.49 -0.41 -14.12
C ARG A 52 -0.56 -1.61 -14.29
N PHE A 53 0.36 -1.83 -13.34
CA PHE A 53 1.23 -3.03 -13.34
C PHE A 53 0.44 -4.33 -13.19
N MET A 54 -0.55 -4.38 -12.30
CA MET A 54 -1.41 -5.56 -12.17
C MET A 54 -2.14 -5.83 -13.49
N ALA A 55 -2.72 -4.82 -14.11
CA ALA A 55 -3.38 -4.96 -15.41
C ALA A 55 -2.43 -5.47 -16.52
N GLU A 56 -1.15 -5.04 -16.50
CA GLU A 56 -0.13 -5.56 -17.41
C GLU A 56 0.15 -7.05 -17.17
N ILE A 57 0.24 -7.47 -15.90
CA ILE A 57 0.40 -8.88 -15.54
C ILE A 57 -0.80 -9.69 -16.03
N LEU A 58 -2.04 -9.22 -15.80
CA LEU A 58 -3.24 -9.92 -16.25
C LEU A 58 -3.29 -10.09 -17.78
N ARG A 59 -2.88 -9.05 -18.53
CA ARG A 59 -2.75 -9.15 -20.00
C ARG A 59 -1.72 -10.20 -20.40
N HIS A 60 -0.60 -10.26 -19.69
CA HIS A 60 0.43 -11.29 -19.93
C HIS A 60 -0.10 -12.70 -19.61
N GLN A 61 -0.99 -12.82 -18.63
CA GLN A 61 -1.68 -14.09 -18.34
C GLN A 61 -2.67 -14.51 -19.44
N GLY A 62 -3.00 -13.65 -20.39
CA GLY A 62 -3.94 -13.91 -21.48
C GLY A 62 -5.28 -13.18 -21.35
N ALA A 63 -5.51 -12.45 -20.26
CA ALA A 63 -6.75 -11.71 -20.10
C ALA A 63 -6.80 -10.45 -20.98
N THR A 64 -7.96 -10.14 -21.52
CA THR A 64 -8.26 -8.84 -22.09
C THR A 64 -8.60 -7.88 -20.95
N VAL A 65 -7.83 -6.79 -20.81
CA VAL A 65 -8.03 -5.80 -19.76
C VAL A 65 -8.12 -4.42 -20.37
N THR A 66 -9.26 -3.76 -20.19
CA THR A 66 -9.53 -2.41 -20.72
C THR A 66 -9.97 -1.45 -19.61
N ASN A 67 -9.76 -0.16 -19.85
CA ASN A 67 -10.21 0.93 -18.99
C ASN A 67 -11.04 1.89 -19.83
N PRO A 68 -12.36 1.64 -20.00
CA PRO A 68 -13.22 2.42 -20.87
C PRO A 68 -13.58 3.81 -20.32
N ALA A 69 -13.45 4.01 -19.00
CA ALA A 69 -13.70 5.28 -18.33
C ALA A 69 -12.84 5.37 -17.06
N PRO A 70 -12.52 6.57 -16.55
CA PRO A 70 -11.80 6.74 -15.29
C PRO A 70 -12.41 5.90 -14.17
N GLY A 71 -11.56 5.15 -13.46
CA GLY A 71 -11.99 4.27 -12.38
C GLY A 71 -12.75 3.01 -12.78
N THR A 72 -13.00 2.76 -14.08
CA THR A 72 -13.71 1.57 -14.54
C THR A 72 -12.78 0.65 -15.31
N TRP A 73 -12.60 -0.57 -14.82
CA TRP A 73 -11.78 -1.59 -15.46
C TRP A 73 -12.63 -2.80 -15.83
N VAL A 74 -12.45 -3.29 -17.04
CA VAL A 74 -13.18 -4.46 -17.58
C VAL A 74 -12.15 -5.54 -17.89
N ILE A 75 -12.31 -6.69 -17.24
CA ILE A 75 -11.42 -7.85 -17.35
C ILE A 75 -12.19 -9.02 -17.93
N HIS A 76 -11.66 -9.61 -19.00
CA HIS A 76 -12.19 -10.82 -19.61
C HIS A 76 -11.06 -11.85 -19.74
N ALA A 77 -11.10 -12.86 -18.87
CA ALA A 77 -10.07 -13.90 -18.73
C ALA A 77 -10.56 -15.25 -19.32
N GLN A 78 -10.88 -15.26 -20.62
CA GLN A 78 -11.45 -16.44 -21.29
C GLN A 78 -10.47 -17.62 -21.27
N GLU A 79 -9.25 -17.38 -21.73
CA GLU A 79 -8.15 -18.33 -21.69
C GLU A 79 -6.95 -17.67 -21.02
N ILE A 80 -6.40 -18.34 -20.00
CA ILE A 80 -5.26 -17.82 -19.25
C ILE A 80 -4.17 -18.89 -19.11
N ASN A 81 -2.93 -18.45 -18.92
CA ASN A 81 -1.81 -19.33 -18.63
C ASN A 81 -1.44 -19.28 -17.13
N HIS A 82 -0.72 -20.30 -16.66
CA HIS A 82 -0.37 -20.50 -15.25
C HIS A 82 0.98 -19.89 -14.85
N ARG A 83 1.73 -19.30 -15.80
CA ARG A 83 3.09 -18.80 -15.57
C ARG A 83 3.13 -17.29 -15.50
N THR A 84 3.74 -16.76 -14.44
CA THR A 84 3.93 -15.31 -14.25
C THR A 84 5.41 -14.98 -14.32
N PRO A 85 5.86 -14.14 -15.29
CA PRO A 85 7.27 -13.88 -15.51
C PRO A 85 7.91 -13.05 -14.42
N TYR A 86 9.17 -13.34 -14.12
CA TYR A 86 9.96 -12.67 -13.08
C TYR A 86 9.96 -11.14 -13.21
N ASP A 87 10.16 -10.61 -14.43
CA ASP A 87 10.30 -9.17 -14.67
C ASP A 87 9.05 -8.35 -14.31
N LEU A 88 7.88 -8.97 -14.33
CA LEU A 88 6.65 -8.35 -13.88
C LEU A 88 6.44 -8.51 -12.37
N VAL A 89 6.65 -9.72 -11.84
CA VAL A 89 6.45 -10.03 -10.40
C VAL A 89 7.36 -9.21 -9.49
N ARG A 90 8.63 -9.03 -9.87
CA ARG A 90 9.62 -8.30 -9.06
C ARG A 90 9.26 -6.83 -8.81
N LYS A 91 8.41 -6.24 -9.64
CA LYS A 91 8.05 -4.81 -9.57
C LYS A 91 7.01 -4.51 -8.48
N MET A 92 6.20 -5.50 -8.10
CA MET A 92 5.09 -5.29 -7.20
C MET A 92 4.82 -6.51 -6.30
N ARG A 93 4.91 -6.31 -4.98
CA ARG A 93 4.69 -7.39 -4.00
C ARG A 93 3.30 -8.03 -4.10
N ALA A 94 2.27 -7.24 -4.38
CA ALA A 94 0.89 -7.73 -4.46
C ALA A 94 0.64 -8.71 -5.62
N SER A 95 1.59 -8.86 -6.56
CA SER A 95 1.53 -9.92 -7.59
C SER A 95 1.41 -11.32 -7.00
N VAL A 96 1.80 -11.52 -5.73
CA VAL A 96 1.61 -12.79 -5.02
C VAL A 96 0.13 -13.23 -4.95
N CYS A 97 -0.83 -12.31 -5.05
CA CYS A 97 -2.27 -12.62 -5.09
C CYS A 97 -2.66 -13.49 -6.30
N LEU A 98 -1.84 -13.49 -7.35
CA LEU A 98 -2.09 -14.34 -8.52
C LEU A 98 -1.98 -15.84 -8.21
N LEU A 99 -1.19 -16.24 -7.19
CA LEU A 99 -1.09 -17.66 -6.80
C LEU A 99 -2.46 -18.27 -6.50
N GLY A 100 -3.25 -17.62 -5.64
CA GLY A 100 -4.58 -18.12 -5.28
C GLY A 100 -5.54 -18.14 -6.47
N ALA A 101 -5.50 -17.12 -7.32
CA ALA A 101 -6.35 -17.05 -8.50
C ALA A 101 -6.00 -18.14 -9.54
N LEU A 102 -4.70 -18.33 -9.83
CA LEU A 102 -4.25 -19.35 -10.78
C LEU A 102 -4.49 -20.77 -10.26
N VAL A 103 -4.22 -21.01 -8.97
CA VAL A 103 -4.49 -22.29 -8.32
C VAL A 103 -5.98 -22.62 -8.38
N GLY A 104 -6.85 -21.69 -8.02
CA GLY A 104 -8.30 -21.89 -8.09
C GLY A 104 -8.79 -22.14 -9.51
N ARG A 105 -8.32 -21.37 -10.49
CA ARG A 105 -8.81 -21.42 -11.88
C ARG A 105 -8.22 -22.57 -12.70
N LEU A 106 -6.90 -22.82 -12.56
CA LEU A 106 -6.15 -23.72 -13.43
C LEU A 106 -5.64 -24.98 -12.71
N HIS A 107 -5.80 -25.08 -11.39
CA HIS A 107 -5.23 -26.12 -10.54
C HIS A 107 -3.70 -26.21 -10.63
N GLN A 108 -3.05 -25.16 -11.08
CA GLN A 108 -1.60 -25.02 -11.17
C GLN A 108 -1.18 -23.56 -11.23
N ALA A 109 -0.02 -23.24 -10.69
CA ALA A 109 0.59 -21.92 -10.79
C ALA A 109 2.11 -22.02 -10.81
N GLU A 110 2.76 -21.17 -11.58
CA GLU A 110 4.21 -21.01 -11.58
C GLU A 110 4.53 -19.52 -11.53
N MET A 111 5.22 -19.08 -10.47
CA MET A 111 5.51 -17.65 -10.26
C MET A 111 6.86 -17.48 -9.59
N ALA A 112 7.63 -16.51 -10.06
CA ALA A 112 8.83 -16.11 -9.33
C ALA A 112 8.46 -15.57 -7.95
N ILE A 113 9.33 -15.79 -6.95
CA ILE A 113 9.15 -15.21 -5.62
C ILE A 113 9.20 -13.68 -5.78
N PRO A 114 8.16 -12.95 -5.31
CA PRO A 114 8.16 -11.49 -5.40
C PRO A 114 9.37 -10.90 -4.68
N GLY A 115 10.02 -9.93 -5.30
CA GLY A 115 11.19 -9.24 -4.75
C GLY A 115 10.92 -8.66 -3.36
N GLY A 116 11.98 -8.44 -2.59
CA GLY A 116 11.92 -7.82 -1.26
C GLY A 116 11.32 -6.42 -1.32
N CYS A 117 10.67 -6.01 -0.25
CA CYS A 117 10.25 -4.64 -0.03
C CYS A 117 11.24 -3.98 0.92
N VAL A 118 11.55 -2.69 0.70
CA VAL A 118 12.46 -1.92 1.58
C VAL A 118 11.99 -1.84 3.05
N ILE A 119 10.70 -2.10 3.33
CA ILE A 119 10.14 -2.09 4.68
C ILE A 119 10.50 -3.35 5.51
N GLY A 120 11.28 -4.28 4.96
CA GLY A 120 11.76 -5.48 5.66
C GLY A 120 11.40 -6.81 4.98
N PRO A 121 11.83 -7.94 5.56
CA PRO A 121 11.49 -9.27 5.09
C PRO A 121 9.97 -9.46 5.07
N ARG A 122 9.45 -9.95 3.96
CA ARG A 122 8.03 -10.27 3.81
C ARG A 122 7.91 -11.66 3.18
N PRO A 123 8.14 -12.71 3.97
CA PRO A 123 8.09 -14.09 3.50
C PRO A 123 6.69 -14.43 2.95
N ILE A 124 6.63 -15.40 2.07
CA ILE A 124 5.38 -15.94 1.52
C ILE A 124 5.04 -17.32 2.10
N ASP A 125 5.71 -17.69 3.17
CA ASP A 125 5.59 -18.97 3.87
C ASP A 125 4.14 -19.29 4.24
N LEU A 126 3.39 -18.33 4.79
CA LEU A 126 1.97 -18.53 5.12
C LEU A 126 1.10 -18.74 3.88
N HIS A 127 1.44 -18.13 2.73
CA HIS A 127 0.75 -18.40 1.47
C HIS A 127 0.96 -19.86 1.05
N LEU A 128 2.22 -20.32 1.08
CA LEU A 128 2.58 -21.69 0.68
C LEU A 128 1.99 -22.71 1.65
N LYS A 129 2.13 -22.47 2.97
CA LYS A 129 1.51 -23.29 4.01
C LYS A 129 0.00 -23.45 3.79
N GLY A 130 -0.71 -22.36 3.46
CA GLY A 130 -2.15 -22.40 3.20
C GLY A 130 -2.50 -23.28 1.99
N LEU A 131 -1.73 -23.19 0.91
CA LEU A 131 -1.92 -24.02 -0.27
C LEU A 131 -1.58 -25.50 0.00
N GLU A 132 -0.49 -25.77 0.72
CA GLU A 132 -0.12 -27.13 1.14
C GLU A 132 -1.21 -27.76 2.02
N ALA A 133 -1.82 -26.98 2.91
CA ALA A 133 -2.91 -27.45 3.76
C ALA A 133 -4.17 -27.84 2.94
N LEU A 134 -4.38 -27.22 1.78
CA LEU A 134 -5.40 -27.66 0.80
C LEU A 134 -4.99 -28.93 0.04
N GLY A 135 -3.81 -29.49 0.29
CA GLY A 135 -3.29 -30.68 -0.40
C GLY A 135 -2.60 -30.37 -1.73
N CYS A 136 -2.23 -29.11 -1.96
CA CYS A 136 -1.38 -28.75 -3.09
C CYS A 136 0.05 -29.25 -2.89
N VAL A 137 0.71 -29.66 -3.98
CA VAL A 137 2.15 -29.92 -3.99
C VAL A 137 2.85 -28.62 -4.36
N VAL A 138 3.65 -28.09 -3.42
CA VAL A 138 4.39 -26.85 -3.60
C VAL A 138 5.88 -27.13 -3.70
N THR A 139 6.55 -26.61 -4.72
CA THR A 139 7.99 -26.67 -4.87
C THR A 139 8.56 -25.25 -5.03
N VAL A 140 9.75 -25.02 -4.49
CA VAL A 140 10.46 -23.74 -4.61
C VAL A 140 11.87 -24.04 -5.12
N GLU A 141 12.12 -23.72 -6.38
CA GLU A 141 13.40 -24.00 -7.04
C GLU A 141 13.83 -22.78 -7.87
N GLY A 142 15.10 -22.39 -7.78
CA GLY A 142 15.64 -21.27 -8.56
C GLY A 142 14.92 -19.93 -8.33
N GLY A 143 14.29 -19.74 -7.17
CA GLY A 143 13.50 -18.53 -6.90
C GLY A 143 12.11 -18.51 -7.54
N VAL A 144 11.64 -19.68 -8.02
CA VAL A 144 10.30 -19.86 -8.59
C VAL A 144 9.49 -20.77 -7.69
N VAL A 145 8.24 -20.39 -7.40
CA VAL A 145 7.24 -21.21 -6.75
C VAL A 145 6.43 -21.89 -7.83
N SER A 146 6.33 -23.21 -7.76
CA SER A 146 5.45 -24.03 -8.59
C SER A 146 4.44 -24.75 -7.71
N VAL A 147 3.17 -24.69 -8.08
CA VAL A 147 2.05 -25.29 -7.33
C VAL A 147 1.27 -26.22 -8.25
N ASP A 148 1.12 -27.48 -7.84
CA ASP A 148 0.18 -28.44 -8.40
C ASP A 148 -0.97 -28.64 -7.42
N ALA A 149 -2.17 -28.27 -7.81
CA ALA A 149 -3.40 -28.34 -7.02
C ALA A 149 -4.41 -29.36 -7.57
N THR A 150 -3.98 -30.28 -8.46
CA THR A 150 -4.86 -31.28 -9.06
C THR A 150 -5.54 -32.20 -8.04
N ARG A 151 -4.95 -32.33 -6.85
CA ARG A 151 -5.47 -33.14 -5.73
C ARG A 151 -6.00 -32.27 -4.57
N ALA A 152 -6.06 -30.97 -4.75
CA ALA A 152 -6.50 -30.06 -3.70
C ALA A 152 -7.93 -30.37 -3.23
N ARG A 153 -8.16 -30.27 -1.92
CA ARG A 153 -9.45 -30.46 -1.25
C ARG A 153 -9.58 -29.46 -0.12
N GLY A 154 -10.82 -29.09 0.17
CA GLY A 154 -11.13 -28.28 1.34
C GLY A 154 -10.60 -28.90 2.64
N SER A 155 -10.10 -28.06 3.53
CA SER A 155 -9.51 -28.49 4.80
C SER A 155 -9.55 -27.37 5.85
N LEU A 156 -9.15 -27.72 7.09
CA LEU A 156 -8.90 -26.74 8.15
C LEU A 156 -7.51 -26.14 7.96
N VAL A 157 -7.43 -24.81 7.89
CA VAL A 157 -6.17 -24.08 7.67
C VAL A 157 -6.00 -22.98 8.70
N PHE A 158 -4.91 -23.02 9.45
CA PHE A 158 -4.53 -21.93 10.37
C PHE A 158 -3.56 -20.97 9.69
N MET A 159 -3.99 -19.69 9.51
CA MET A 159 -3.27 -18.63 8.79
C MET A 159 -2.56 -17.64 9.69
N GLY A 160 -2.42 -17.93 10.98
CA GLY A 160 -1.68 -17.11 11.92
C GLY A 160 -0.17 -17.30 11.80
N GLY A 161 0.56 -16.22 11.92
CA GLY A 161 2.01 -16.16 11.99
C GLY A 161 2.50 -15.34 13.20
N PRO A 162 3.83 -15.14 13.36
CA PRO A 162 4.39 -14.38 14.48
C PRO A 162 3.87 -12.94 14.60
N MET A 163 3.42 -12.35 13.47
CA MET A 163 2.88 -10.98 13.38
C MET A 163 1.35 -10.96 13.30
N GLY A 164 0.68 -12.04 13.69
CA GLY A 164 -0.77 -12.21 13.59
C GLY A 164 -1.23 -12.78 12.23
N SER A 165 -2.42 -12.38 11.78
CA SER A 165 -3.00 -12.81 10.52
C SER A 165 -2.27 -12.23 9.31
N THR A 166 -2.34 -12.93 8.18
CA THR A 166 -1.75 -12.48 6.91
C THR A 166 -2.85 -12.04 5.93
N VAL A 167 -2.83 -10.76 5.53
CA VAL A 167 -3.84 -10.17 4.62
C VAL A 167 -3.82 -10.85 3.25
N LEU A 168 -2.67 -10.79 2.56
CA LEU A 168 -2.55 -11.36 1.22
C LEU A 168 -2.55 -12.90 1.22
N GLY A 169 -2.10 -13.53 2.31
CA GLY A 169 -2.20 -14.98 2.48
C GLY A 169 -3.65 -15.42 2.60
N THR A 170 -4.46 -14.72 3.40
CA THR A 170 -5.90 -14.96 3.50
C THR A 170 -6.58 -14.74 2.14
N ALA A 171 -6.28 -13.65 1.44
CA ALA A 171 -6.83 -13.37 0.12
C ALA A 171 -6.52 -14.49 -0.89
N ASN A 172 -5.27 -14.97 -0.94
CA ASN A 172 -4.88 -16.08 -1.79
C ASN A 172 -5.65 -17.37 -1.48
N LEU A 173 -5.76 -17.68 -0.18
CA LEU A 173 -6.44 -18.90 0.23
C LEU A 173 -7.94 -18.85 -0.04
N VAL A 174 -8.58 -17.71 0.18
CA VAL A 174 -10.00 -17.49 -0.15
C VAL A 174 -10.23 -17.69 -1.66
N MET A 175 -9.38 -17.11 -2.51
CA MET A 175 -9.48 -17.28 -3.97
C MET A 175 -9.30 -18.74 -4.39
N ALA A 176 -8.27 -19.42 -3.89
CA ALA A 176 -8.01 -20.83 -4.22
C ALA A 176 -9.15 -21.73 -3.73
N ALA A 177 -9.60 -21.56 -2.49
CA ALA A 177 -10.64 -22.37 -1.87
C ALA A 177 -12.00 -22.23 -2.55
N SER A 178 -12.30 -21.08 -3.15
CA SER A 178 -13.59 -20.82 -3.82
C SER A 178 -13.90 -21.80 -4.95
N LEU A 179 -12.86 -22.38 -5.58
CA LEU A 179 -13.00 -23.38 -6.65
C LEU A 179 -12.40 -24.75 -6.28
N THR A 180 -11.89 -24.90 -5.05
CA THR A 180 -11.37 -26.18 -4.56
C THR A 180 -12.51 -27.03 -3.99
N PRO A 181 -12.71 -28.30 -4.44
CA PRO A 181 -13.81 -29.15 -3.94
C PRO A 181 -13.73 -29.36 -2.43
N GLY A 182 -14.89 -29.29 -1.76
CA GLY A 182 -15.02 -29.48 -0.32
C GLY A 182 -15.13 -28.18 0.45
N GLU A 183 -15.19 -28.27 1.78
CA GLU A 183 -15.26 -27.13 2.69
C GLU A 183 -13.87 -26.80 3.22
N THR A 184 -13.49 -25.53 3.10
CA THR A 184 -12.27 -24.97 3.69
C THR A 184 -12.66 -24.05 4.85
N ARG A 185 -12.05 -24.28 6.03
CA ARG A 185 -12.17 -23.42 7.20
C ARG A 185 -10.82 -22.76 7.46
N ILE A 186 -10.77 -21.43 7.30
CA ILE A 186 -9.59 -20.62 7.58
C ILE A 186 -9.71 -20.05 8.99
N GLU A 187 -8.78 -20.40 9.89
CA GLU A 187 -8.66 -19.83 11.22
C GLU A 187 -7.53 -18.80 11.27
N CYS A 188 -7.66 -17.80 12.13
CA CYS A 188 -6.80 -16.61 12.16
C CYS A 188 -6.77 -15.89 10.81
N ALA A 189 -7.94 -15.80 10.16
CA ALA A 189 -8.12 -15.07 8.92
C ALA A 189 -7.94 -13.56 9.14
N ALA A 190 -7.40 -12.88 8.12
CA ALA A 190 -7.34 -11.43 8.12
C ALA A 190 -8.75 -10.82 8.01
N ARG A 191 -8.99 -9.77 8.79
CA ARG A 191 -10.31 -9.11 8.93
C ARG A 191 -10.37 -7.74 8.26
N GLU A 192 -9.30 -7.34 7.59
CA GLU A 192 -9.19 -6.05 6.93
C GLU A 192 -10.35 -5.83 5.96
N PRO A 193 -10.89 -4.60 5.88
CA PRO A 193 -11.97 -4.26 4.94
C PRO A 193 -11.68 -4.67 3.50
N GLU A 194 -10.43 -4.67 3.09
CA GLU A 194 -9.97 -5.08 1.76
C GLU A 194 -10.13 -6.58 1.51
N VAL A 195 -10.02 -7.41 2.56
CA VAL A 195 -10.31 -8.86 2.48
C VAL A 195 -11.81 -9.10 2.45
N VAL A 196 -12.58 -8.33 3.21
CA VAL A 196 -14.05 -8.37 3.16
C VAL A 196 -14.53 -8.00 1.75
N ASP A 197 -13.99 -6.96 1.15
CA ASP A 197 -14.32 -6.50 -0.21
C ASP A 197 -14.03 -7.59 -1.27
N LEU A 198 -12.92 -8.31 -1.13
CA LEU A 198 -12.62 -9.48 -1.97
C LEU A 198 -13.69 -10.57 -1.82
N CYS A 199 -14.07 -10.90 -0.59
CA CYS A 199 -15.12 -11.90 -0.33
C CYS A 199 -16.47 -11.47 -0.93
N GLU A 200 -16.82 -10.19 -0.83
CA GLU A 200 -18.04 -9.63 -1.42
C GLU A 200 -18.04 -9.70 -2.97
N LEU A 201 -16.89 -9.46 -3.62
CA LEU A 201 -16.75 -9.72 -5.05
C LEU A 201 -17.00 -11.19 -5.37
N LEU A 202 -16.34 -12.11 -4.65
CA LEU A 202 -16.44 -13.56 -4.90
C LEU A 202 -17.86 -14.07 -4.64
N LEU A 203 -18.57 -13.57 -3.62
CA LEU A 203 -19.99 -13.88 -3.37
C LEU A 203 -20.86 -13.45 -4.55
N LYS A 204 -20.66 -12.24 -5.10
CA LYS A 204 -21.35 -11.78 -6.33
C LYS A 204 -21.03 -12.67 -7.54
N MET A 205 -19.82 -13.22 -7.59
CA MET A 205 -19.41 -14.19 -8.62
C MET A 205 -20.03 -15.58 -8.41
N GLY A 206 -20.67 -15.83 -7.27
CA GLY A 206 -21.35 -17.09 -6.95
C GLY A 206 -20.58 -18.03 -6.04
N ALA A 207 -19.54 -17.57 -5.34
CA ALA A 207 -18.86 -18.33 -4.30
C ALA A 207 -19.78 -18.55 -3.07
N ASP A 208 -19.53 -19.61 -2.31
CA ASP A 208 -20.17 -19.87 -1.00
C ASP A 208 -19.14 -19.57 0.10
N ILE A 209 -19.20 -18.35 0.65
CA ILE A 209 -18.28 -17.83 1.67
C ILE A 209 -19.08 -17.33 2.86
N ARG A 210 -18.65 -17.69 4.07
CA ARG A 210 -19.26 -17.26 5.34
C ARG A 210 -18.19 -16.83 6.33
N GLY A 211 -18.53 -15.87 7.21
CA GLY A 211 -17.67 -15.44 8.30
C GLY A 211 -16.55 -14.46 7.87
N HIS A 212 -16.53 -13.95 6.64
CA HIS A 212 -15.60 -12.88 6.24
C HIS A 212 -15.78 -11.64 7.12
N GLY A 213 -14.69 -10.98 7.44
CA GLY A 213 -14.65 -9.92 8.46
C GLY A 213 -14.52 -10.42 9.91
N THR A 214 -14.52 -11.73 10.13
CA THR A 214 -14.19 -12.37 11.41
C THR A 214 -12.87 -13.13 11.33
N GLU A 215 -12.43 -13.70 12.45
CA GLU A 215 -11.20 -14.51 12.52
C GLU A 215 -11.34 -15.88 11.86
N VAL A 216 -12.57 -16.26 11.49
CA VAL A 216 -12.85 -17.56 10.87
C VAL A 216 -13.67 -17.36 9.60
N ILE A 217 -13.11 -17.77 8.48
CA ILE A 217 -13.80 -17.79 7.18
C ILE A 217 -14.02 -19.24 6.76
N THR A 218 -15.26 -19.57 6.41
CA THR A 218 -15.63 -20.88 5.85
C THR A 218 -16.02 -20.72 4.39
N ILE A 219 -15.45 -21.54 3.52
CA ILE A 219 -15.64 -21.51 2.07
C ILE A 219 -16.01 -22.90 1.60
N THR A 220 -17.16 -23.03 0.91
CA THR A 220 -17.50 -24.25 0.19
C THR A 220 -17.14 -24.07 -1.28
N GLY A 221 -16.21 -24.86 -1.79
CA GLY A 221 -15.78 -24.77 -3.19
C GLY A 221 -16.91 -25.03 -4.16
N VAL A 222 -17.04 -24.19 -5.19
CA VAL A 222 -18.05 -24.30 -6.25
C VAL A 222 -17.40 -24.74 -7.56
N GLU A 223 -18.19 -25.30 -8.48
CA GLU A 223 -17.67 -25.77 -9.77
C GLU A 223 -17.19 -24.63 -10.68
N ARG A 224 -17.84 -23.46 -10.61
CA ARG A 224 -17.51 -22.28 -11.42
C ARG A 224 -17.95 -21.00 -10.77
N LEU A 225 -17.24 -19.92 -11.07
CA LEU A 225 -17.63 -18.55 -10.77
C LEU A 225 -18.09 -17.85 -12.04
N ARG A 226 -18.91 -16.80 -11.88
CA ARG A 226 -19.53 -16.04 -12.98
C ARG A 226 -18.93 -14.65 -13.06
N GLY A 227 -19.15 -13.98 -14.20
CA GLY A 227 -18.87 -12.56 -14.34
C GLY A 227 -19.80 -11.71 -13.47
N THR A 228 -19.30 -10.53 -13.07
CA THR A 228 -20.07 -9.61 -12.23
C THR A 228 -19.52 -8.18 -12.35
N GLU A 229 -20.29 -7.23 -11.77
CA GLU A 229 -19.83 -5.87 -11.55
C GLU A 229 -19.65 -5.64 -10.05
N HIS A 230 -18.54 -4.99 -9.67
CA HIS A 230 -18.23 -4.67 -8.29
C HIS A 230 -17.59 -3.30 -8.17
N THR A 231 -17.92 -2.57 -7.11
CA THR A 231 -17.32 -1.27 -6.79
C THR A 231 -16.33 -1.45 -5.65
N VAL A 232 -15.08 -1.07 -5.90
CA VAL A 232 -13.99 -1.10 -4.91
C VAL A 232 -14.33 -0.17 -3.74
N ILE A 233 -14.14 -0.62 -2.52
CA ILE A 233 -14.33 0.19 -1.31
C ILE A 233 -13.39 1.41 -1.30
N PRO A 234 -13.74 2.51 -0.58
CA PRO A 234 -12.86 3.67 -0.45
C PRO A 234 -11.56 3.33 0.28
N ASP A 235 -10.47 4.00 -0.09
CA ASP A 235 -9.16 3.81 0.53
C ASP A 235 -9.09 4.46 1.91
N ARG A 236 -9.16 3.64 2.96
CA ARG A 236 -9.05 4.09 4.35
C ARG A 236 -7.68 4.69 4.68
N ILE A 237 -6.62 4.24 4.00
CA ILE A 237 -5.26 4.73 4.27
C ILE A 237 -5.05 6.09 3.61
N GLU A 238 -5.53 6.29 2.39
CA GLU A 238 -5.58 7.60 1.74
C GLU A 238 -6.41 8.58 2.57
N THR A 239 -7.61 8.15 2.98
CA THR A 239 -8.50 8.92 3.87
C THR A 239 -7.76 9.38 5.13
N GLY A 240 -7.14 8.45 5.87
CA GLY A 240 -6.39 8.75 7.07
C GLY A 240 -5.22 9.72 6.82
N THR A 241 -4.53 9.59 5.70
CA THR A 241 -3.44 10.47 5.31
C THR A 241 -3.92 11.92 5.09
N TYR A 242 -5.05 12.14 4.41
CA TYR A 242 -5.61 13.48 4.23
C TYR A 242 -6.18 14.08 5.53
N LEU A 243 -6.72 13.26 6.42
CA LEU A 243 -7.11 13.72 7.77
C LEU A 243 -5.89 14.18 8.58
N VAL A 244 -4.76 13.45 8.47
CA VAL A 244 -3.48 13.91 9.06
C VAL A 244 -3.02 15.21 8.43
N ALA A 245 -3.13 15.38 7.10
CA ALA A 245 -2.75 16.61 6.42
C ALA A 245 -3.54 17.83 6.94
N GLY A 246 -4.85 17.66 7.18
CA GLY A 246 -5.68 18.67 7.84
C GLY A 246 -5.21 18.97 9.25
N ALA A 247 -5.08 17.95 10.08
CA ALA A 247 -4.70 18.09 11.49
C ALA A 247 -3.28 18.68 11.67
N ILE A 248 -2.28 18.21 10.92
CA ILE A 248 -0.90 18.64 11.05
C ILE A 248 -0.74 20.14 10.73
N THR A 249 -1.52 20.66 9.78
CA THR A 249 -1.52 22.08 9.41
C THR A 249 -2.43 22.95 10.29
N GLY A 250 -3.14 22.36 11.26
CA GLY A 250 -4.15 23.05 12.07
C GLY A 250 -5.36 23.45 11.24
N GLY A 251 -5.62 22.75 10.18
CA GLY A 251 -6.64 23.00 9.18
C GLY A 251 -8.01 22.45 9.51
N ASP A 252 -8.80 22.23 8.46
CA ASP A 252 -10.15 21.71 8.51
C ASP A 252 -10.45 20.96 7.21
N VAL A 253 -10.26 19.65 7.22
CA VAL A 253 -10.36 18.81 6.02
C VAL A 253 -11.45 17.79 6.18
N THR A 254 -12.35 17.75 5.20
CA THR A 254 -13.40 16.74 5.05
C THR A 254 -13.04 15.80 3.90
N VAL A 255 -13.06 14.50 4.17
CA VAL A 255 -12.92 13.45 3.16
C VAL A 255 -14.27 12.80 2.94
N THR A 256 -14.83 12.97 1.74
CA THR A 256 -16.11 12.35 1.33
C THR A 256 -15.88 11.00 0.66
N GLY A 257 -16.92 10.19 0.54
CA GLY A 257 -16.83 8.81 0.06
C GLY A 257 -16.04 7.92 1.02
N ALA A 258 -15.81 8.34 2.26
CA ALA A 258 -15.04 7.63 3.28
C ALA A 258 -15.95 6.83 4.23
N GLU A 259 -15.42 5.71 4.75
CA GLU A 259 -16.12 4.84 5.70
C GLU A 259 -15.42 4.86 7.06
N ALA A 260 -16.05 5.50 8.06
CA ALA A 260 -15.45 5.68 9.38
C ALA A 260 -15.24 4.34 10.12
N ALA A 261 -16.09 3.35 9.87
CA ALA A 261 -15.97 2.01 10.46
C ALA A 261 -14.64 1.31 10.08
N HIS A 262 -14.05 1.68 8.93
CA HIS A 262 -12.77 1.13 8.49
C HIS A 262 -11.55 1.73 9.21
N LEU A 263 -11.72 2.79 10.00
CA LEU A 263 -10.65 3.58 10.62
C LEU A 263 -10.77 3.74 12.14
N GLY A 264 -11.57 2.90 12.82
CA GLY A 264 -11.92 3.08 14.23
C GLY A 264 -10.73 3.40 15.13
N ALA A 265 -9.71 2.54 15.19
CA ALA A 265 -8.53 2.72 16.03
C ALA A 265 -7.72 3.99 15.66
N PHE A 266 -7.62 4.32 14.37
CA PHE A 266 -6.93 5.54 13.92
C PHE A 266 -7.69 6.81 14.36
N LEU A 267 -9.01 6.86 14.18
CA LEU A 267 -9.84 8.00 14.57
C LEU A 267 -9.86 8.19 16.09
N ASP A 268 -9.80 7.09 16.84
CA ASP A 268 -9.65 7.14 18.31
C ASP A 268 -8.35 7.84 18.71
N LYS A 269 -7.22 7.46 18.09
CA LYS A 269 -5.92 8.07 18.33
C LYS A 269 -5.84 9.54 17.88
N LEU A 270 -6.51 9.93 16.79
CA LEU A 270 -6.63 11.34 16.41
C LEU A 270 -7.38 12.17 17.48
N ARG A 271 -8.50 11.65 17.98
CA ARG A 271 -9.25 12.29 19.07
C ARG A 271 -8.42 12.38 20.35
N ALA A 272 -7.73 11.29 20.70
CA ALA A 272 -6.83 11.26 21.85
C ALA A 272 -5.72 12.29 21.74
N ALA A 273 -5.20 12.55 20.54
CA ALA A 273 -4.22 13.60 20.26
C ALA A 273 -4.80 15.02 20.34
N GLY A 274 -6.12 15.18 20.54
CA GLY A 274 -6.78 16.49 20.65
C GLY A 274 -7.28 17.07 19.32
N VAL A 275 -7.23 16.30 18.25
CA VAL A 275 -7.80 16.68 16.94
C VAL A 275 -9.31 16.52 16.99
N GLY A 276 -10.05 17.53 16.52
CA GLY A 276 -11.50 17.43 16.32
C GLY A 276 -11.80 16.44 15.19
N VAL A 277 -12.68 15.48 15.45
CA VAL A 277 -13.07 14.46 14.45
C VAL A 277 -14.58 14.31 14.44
N GLU A 278 -15.18 14.62 13.29
CA GLU A 278 -16.61 14.39 13.00
C GLU A 278 -16.75 13.27 11.96
N THR A 279 -17.75 12.43 12.13
CA THR A 279 -18.06 11.34 11.20
C THR A 279 -19.54 11.32 10.88
N GLY A 280 -19.89 10.98 9.65
CA GLY A 280 -21.26 10.79 9.21
C GLY A 280 -21.32 9.83 8.01
N PRO A 281 -22.52 9.59 7.47
CA PRO A 281 -22.66 8.71 6.31
C PRO A 281 -21.80 9.22 5.14
N GLY A 282 -20.79 8.45 4.76
CA GLY A 282 -19.94 8.74 3.63
C GLY A 282 -18.97 9.91 3.81
N PHE A 283 -18.68 10.38 5.03
CA PHE A 283 -17.66 11.39 5.26
C PHE A 283 -16.95 11.26 6.61
N ILE A 284 -15.72 11.75 6.66
CA ILE A 284 -14.95 11.98 7.87
C ILE A 284 -14.31 13.37 7.77
N ARG A 285 -14.40 14.16 8.83
CA ARG A 285 -13.78 15.49 8.95
C ARG A 285 -12.81 15.52 10.10
N ALA A 286 -11.61 16.07 9.88
CA ALA A 286 -10.64 16.36 10.93
C ALA A 286 -10.31 17.85 10.93
N PHE A 287 -10.31 18.46 12.12
CA PHE A 287 -10.06 19.89 12.29
C PHE A 287 -9.28 20.21 13.55
N GLY A 288 -8.55 21.32 13.52
CA GLY A 288 -7.67 21.74 14.61
C GLY A 288 -6.34 21.00 14.64
N ARG A 289 -5.48 21.40 15.56
CA ARG A 289 -4.13 20.81 15.74
C ARG A 289 -4.12 19.77 16.83
N PRO A 290 -3.21 18.80 16.78
CA PRO A 290 -2.94 17.93 17.92
C PRO A 290 -2.40 18.77 19.08
N THR A 291 -2.78 18.41 20.30
CA THR A 291 -2.42 19.12 21.54
C THR A 291 -1.87 18.20 22.62
N ARG A 292 -1.85 16.89 22.37
CA ARG A 292 -1.42 15.88 23.34
C ARG A 292 -0.57 14.83 22.65
N ALA A 293 0.55 14.45 23.28
CA ALA A 293 1.35 13.30 22.87
C ALA A 293 0.57 12.00 23.10
N VAL A 294 0.57 11.11 22.11
CA VAL A 294 -0.21 9.87 22.12
C VAL A 294 0.66 8.72 21.65
N ASP A 295 0.70 7.66 22.43
CA ASP A 295 1.34 6.41 22.06
C ASP A 295 0.47 5.60 21.09
N ILE A 296 1.10 5.01 20.07
CA ILE A 296 0.45 4.07 19.18
C ILE A 296 1.21 2.74 19.11
N ILE A 297 0.44 1.68 18.93
CA ILE A 297 0.92 0.33 18.63
C ILE A 297 0.21 -0.10 17.36
N THR A 298 0.96 -0.44 16.33
CA THR A 298 0.35 -0.98 15.11
C THR A 298 -0.07 -2.42 15.33
N GLU A 299 -1.23 -2.78 14.82
CA GLU A 299 -1.79 -4.13 14.96
C GLU A 299 -2.58 -4.50 13.70
N PRO A 300 -2.79 -5.81 13.42
CA PRO A 300 -3.77 -6.24 12.44
C PRO A 300 -5.15 -5.61 12.71
N TYR A 301 -5.94 -5.42 11.67
CA TYR A 301 -7.27 -4.84 11.79
C TYR A 301 -8.14 -5.63 12.81
N PRO A 302 -8.90 -4.93 13.70
CA PRO A 302 -9.24 -3.51 13.69
C PRO A 302 -8.27 -2.61 14.49
N GLY A 303 -7.06 -3.07 14.81
CA GLY A 303 -6.05 -2.25 15.47
C GLY A 303 -5.52 -1.10 14.61
N PHE A 304 -4.56 -0.34 15.14
CA PHE A 304 -3.99 0.80 14.44
C PHE A 304 -3.20 0.34 13.20
N PRO A 305 -3.54 0.80 11.98
CA PRO A 305 -2.93 0.29 10.76
C PRO A 305 -1.48 0.73 10.60
N THR A 306 -0.58 -0.23 10.34
CA THR A 306 0.83 0.05 10.04
C THR A 306 1.01 1.02 8.86
N ASP A 307 0.06 1.06 7.92
CA ASP A 307 0.10 1.96 6.75
C ASP A 307 -0.19 3.44 7.10
N LEU A 308 -0.64 3.75 8.32
CA LEU A 308 -0.80 5.12 8.85
C LEU A 308 0.23 5.48 9.94
N GLN A 309 1.12 4.54 10.29
CA GLN A 309 2.12 4.73 11.33
C GLN A 309 3.04 5.93 11.04
N ALA A 310 3.60 6.03 9.84
CA ALA A 310 4.57 7.07 9.48
C ALA A 310 3.92 8.47 9.46
N GLN A 311 2.69 8.58 8.94
CA GLN A 311 1.92 9.84 8.91
C GLN A 311 1.56 10.28 10.33
N PHE A 312 1.16 9.34 11.20
CA PHE A 312 0.86 9.67 12.60
C PHE A 312 2.12 10.05 13.36
N MET A 313 3.27 9.42 13.10
CA MET A 313 4.56 9.84 13.65
C MET A 313 4.88 11.30 13.27
N ALA A 314 4.68 11.68 12.00
CA ALA A 314 4.87 13.07 11.57
C ALA A 314 3.94 14.04 12.32
N LEU A 315 2.69 13.65 12.59
CA LEU A 315 1.74 14.44 13.38
C LEU A 315 2.24 14.67 14.81
N GLN A 316 2.82 13.65 15.44
CA GLN A 316 3.32 13.73 16.83
C GLN A 316 4.56 14.63 17.00
N LEU A 317 5.28 14.95 15.93
CA LEU A 317 6.40 15.90 15.97
C LEU A 317 5.99 17.33 16.34
N LEU A 318 4.69 17.66 16.23
CA LEU A 318 4.18 19.01 16.54
C LEU A 318 3.67 19.16 17.98
N VAL A 319 3.72 18.11 18.78
CA VAL A 319 3.08 18.08 20.10
C VAL A 319 4.14 18.08 21.19
N ASP A 320 4.03 18.99 22.15
CA ASP A 320 4.91 18.99 23.32
C ASP A 320 4.86 17.66 24.06
N GLY A 321 6.01 17.15 24.45
CA GLY A 321 6.17 15.92 25.17
C GLY A 321 6.78 14.79 24.33
N ARG A 322 6.65 13.58 24.86
CA ARG A 322 7.17 12.34 24.27
C ARG A 322 6.01 11.42 23.93
N SER A 323 5.99 10.91 22.72
CA SER A 323 5.13 9.80 22.29
C SER A 323 5.96 8.60 21.86
N THR A 324 5.36 7.41 21.92
CA THR A 324 5.96 6.17 21.43
C THR A 324 5.17 5.60 20.26
N VAL A 325 5.90 5.10 19.29
CA VAL A 325 5.36 4.38 18.14
C VAL A 325 5.94 2.99 18.15
N THR A 326 5.15 1.98 18.47
CA THR A 326 5.56 0.57 18.45
C THR A 326 5.00 -0.12 17.22
N GLU A 327 5.89 -0.71 16.42
CA GLU A 327 5.56 -1.37 15.17
C GLU A 327 5.57 -2.89 15.36
N THR A 328 4.38 -3.51 15.45
CA THR A 328 4.28 -4.96 15.64
C THR A 328 4.04 -5.74 14.35
N VAL A 329 3.60 -5.07 13.29
CA VAL A 329 3.33 -5.70 11.98
C VAL A 329 4.59 -5.76 11.13
N TYR A 330 5.37 -4.66 11.10
CA TYR A 330 6.66 -4.59 10.41
C TYR A 330 7.70 -3.94 11.33
N PRO A 331 8.37 -4.69 12.23
CA PRO A 331 9.20 -4.16 13.32
C PRO A 331 10.30 -3.17 12.90
N HIS A 332 10.73 -3.20 11.64
CA HIS A 332 11.79 -2.33 11.12
C HIS A 332 11.28 -1.18 10.24
N ARG A 333 9.99 -0.88 10.26
CA ARG A 333 9.36 0.13 9.38
C ARG A 333 9.54 1.55 9.89
N PHE A 334 10.80 1.97 10.07
CA PHE A 334 11.16 3.32 10.55
C PHE A 334 12.09 4.07 9.60
N MET A 335 12.17 3.71 8.33
CA MET A 335 13.10 4.32 7.37
C MET A 335 12.86 5.82 7.16
N HIS A 336 11.61 6.27 7.33
CA HIS A 336 11.25 7.69 7.29
C HIS A 336 11.82 8.50 8.46
N ALA A 337 12.15 7.87 9.59
CA ALA A 337 12.65 8.58 10.76
C ALA A 337 13.96 9.30 10.49
N ALA A 338 14.92 8.69 9.78
CA ALA A 338 16.18 9.32 9.42
C ALA A 338 15.97 10.56 8.54
N GLU A 339 15.01 10.54 7.64
CA GLU A 339 14.69 11.68 6.78
C GLU A 339 13.94 12.78 7.56
N LEU A 340 13.07 12.41 8.50
CA LEU A 340 12.45 13.38 9.42
C LEU A 340 13.50 14.03 10.33
N GLN A 341 14.52 13.27 10.80
CA GLN A 341 15.66 13.83 11.56
C GLN A 341 16.45 14.85 10.72
N ARG A 342 16.60 14.65 9.41
CA ARG A 342 17.20 15.66 8.50
C ARG A 342 16.42 16.98 8.47
N MET A 343 15.10 16.92 8.73
CA MET A 343 14.23 18.08 8.85
C MET A 343 14.23 18.70 10.26
N GLY A 344 15.04 18.17 11.20
CA GLY A 344 15.15 18.65 12.58
C GLY A 344 14.31 17.89 13.61
N ALA A 345 13.64 16.81 13.23
CA ALA A 345 12.89 15.97 14.17
C ALA A 345 13.82 15.28 15.18
N GLU A 346 13.37 15.11 16.42
CA GLU A 346 14.04 14.31 17.43
C GLU A 346 13.31 12.99 17.60
N ILE A 347 13.92 11.92 17.08
CA ILE A 347 13.37 10.56 17.09
C ILE A 347 14.47 9.60 17.54
N ALA A 348 14.20 8.76 18.52
CA ALA A 348 15.10 7.70 18.97
C ALA A 348 14.44 6.33 18.71
N ILE A 349 15.15 5.43 18.02
CA ILE A 349 14.65 4.10 17.67
C ILE A 349 15.35 3.07 18.53
N ASP A 350 14.56 2.19 19.16
CA ASP A 350 15.04 1.02 19.90
C ASP A 350 14.20 -0.21 19.50
N GLY A 351 14.82 -1.10 18.74
CA GLY A 351 14.16 -2.28 18.18
C GLY A 351 12.94 -1.92 17.33
N ALA A 352 11.76 -2.35 17.75
CA ALA A 352 10.49 -2.12 17.08
C ALA A 352 9.73 -0.89 17.63
N THR A 353 10.37 -0.03 18.40
CA THR A 353 9.76 1.15 19.01
C THR A 353 10.56 2.41 18.70
N ALA A 354 9.87 3.46 18.31
CA ALA A 354 10.42 4.79 18.15
C ALA A 354 9.87 5.72 19.25
N ALA A 355 10.74 6.43 19.96
CA ALA A 355 10.38 7.56 20.81
C ALA A 355 10.44 8.84 19.97
N VAL A 356 9.36 9.58 19.93
CA VAL A 356 9.21 10.84 19.20
C VAL A 356 9.11 11.98 20.20
N TYR A 357 9.98 12.96 20.10
CA TYR A 357 10.00 14.16 20.93
C TYR A 357 9.51 15.34 20.08
N GLY A 358 8.35 15.86 20.41
CA GLY A 358 7.72 16.91 19.64
C GLY A 358 8.04 18.32 20.11
N ASP A 359 7.27 19.30 19.58
CA ASP A 359 7.41 20.74 19.84
C ASP A 359 8.74 21.38 19.40
N ARG A 360 9.32 20.80 18.35
CA ARG A 360 10.49 21.40 17.67
C ARG A 360 10.10 21.87 16.28
N PRO A 361 10.52 23.07 15.86
CA PRO A 361 10.26 23.52 14.50
C PRO A 361 10.98 22.61 13.49
N LEU A 362 10.25 22.15 12.49
CA LEU A 362 10.82 21.43 11.37
C LEU A 362 11.33 22.43 10.33
N SER A 363 12.48 22.14 9.75
CA SER A 363 13.07 22.91 8.65
C SER A 363 12.93 22.17 7.33
N GLY A 364 12.57 22.90 6.29
CA GLY A 364 12.56 22.36 4.93
C GLY A 364 13.95 21.88 4.52
N ALA A 365 14.01 20.69 3.94
CA ALA A 365 15.25 20.04 3.50
C ALA A 365 15.00 19.18 2.27
N PRO A 366 16.03 18.86 1.46
CA PRO A 366 15.98 17.77 0.53
C PRO A 366 15.94 16.42 1.29
N VAL A 367 14.88 15.64 1.06
CA VAL A 367 14.64 14.34 1.70
C VAL A 367 14.32 13.27 0.67
N MET A 368 14.58 12.02 0.99
CA MET A 368 14.47 10.92 0.05
C MET A 368 13.39 9.92 0.47
N ALA A 369 12.39 9.78 -0.34
CA ALA A 369 11.37 8.75 -0.16
C ALA A 369 11.98 7.35 -0.31
N SER A 370 11.75 6.49 0.67
CA SER A 370 12.21 5.09 0.67
C SER A 370 11.11 4.13 0.24
N ASP A 371 9.87 4.43 0.57
CA ASP A 371 8.68 3.64 0.26
C ASP A 371 7.42 4.53 0.22
N LEU A 372 6.29 3.94 -0.13
CA LEU A 372 5.03 4.63 -0.30
C LEU A 372 4.58 5.44 0.94
N ARG A 373 4.63 4.85 2.13
CA ARG A 373 4.09 5.48 3.36
C ARG A 373 5.10 6.43 3.99
N ALA A 374 6.39 6.12 3.90
CA ALA A 374 7.46 7.05 4.22
C ALA A 374 7.35 8.33 3.36
N SER A 375 7.10 8.18 2.05
CA SER A 375 6.88 9.33 1.15
C SER A 375 5.76 10.23 1.64
N ALA A 376 4.61 9.67 2.02
CA ALA A 376 3.49 10.43 2.53
C ALA A 376 3.83 11.16 3.84
N ALA A 377 4.55 10.52 4.78
CA ALA A 377 4.98 11.15 6.02
C ALA A 377 5.91 12.35 5.78
N LEU A 378 6.83 12.24 4.81
CA LEU A 378 7.73 13.34 4.44
C LEU A 378 6.96 14.50 3.80
N VAL A 379 5.92 14.22 3.00
CA VAL A 379 5.01 15.25 2.50
C VAL A 379 4.29 15.93 3.67
N MET A 380 3.73 15.17 4.62
CA MET A 380 3.06 15.72 5.80
C MET A 380 3.98 16.63 6.61
N ALA A 381 5.22 16.20 6.88
CA ALA A 381 6.22 17.02 7.56
C ALA A 381 6.57 18.28 6.75
N GLY A 382 6.71 18.18 5.42
CA GLY A 382 6.97 19.30 4.53
C GLY A 382 5.88 20.36 4.52
N LEU A 383 4.61 19.99 4.73
CA LEU A 383 3.49 20.94 4.81
C LEU A 383 3.63 21.94 5.98
N VAL A 384 4.37 21.58 7.02
CA VAL A 384 4.52 22.40 8.25
C VAL A 384 5.95 22.85 8.51
N ALA A 385 6.92 22.37 7.75
CA ALA A 385 8.32 22.76 7.88
C ALA A 385 8.53 24.23 7.45
N GLU A 386 9.45 24.92 8.11
CA GLU A 386 9.85 26.27 7.70
C GLU A 386 10.68 26.22 6.41
N GLY A 387 10.29 26.99 5.41
CA GLY A 387 10.97 27.04 4.11
C GLY A 387 10.45 26.01 3.11
N THR A 388 11.35 25.44 2.32
CA THR A 388 11.01 24.54 1.22
C THR A 388 11.55 23.13 1.46
N THR A 389 10.69 22.12 1.36
CA THR A 389 11.07 20.71 1.40
C THR A 389 11.05 20.14 -0.01
N GLU A 390 12.09 19.41 -0.39
CA GLU A 390 12.16 18.69 -1.65
C GLU A 390 12.12 17.17 -1.39
N VAL A 391 11.00 16.54 -1.73
CA VAL A 391 10.83 15.09 -1.59
C VAL A 391 11.24 14.42 -2.91
N HIS A 392 12.37 13.73 -2.89
CA HIS A 392 12.89 12.96 -4.02
C HIS A 392 12.26 11.58 -4.12
N ARG A 393 12.34 10.93 -5.29
CA ARG A 393 11.79 9.60 -5.58
C ARG A 393 10.27 9.52 -5.40
N VAL A 394 9.56 10.55 -5.83
CA VAL A 394 8.09 10.64 -5.70
C VAL A 394 7.32 9.53 -6.43
N TYR A 395 7.98 8.74 -7.29
CA TYR A 395 7.39 7.55 -7.88
C TYR A 395 6.92 6.52 -6.82
N HIS A 396 7.48 6.56 -5.60
CA HIS A 396 6.97 5.77 -4.48
C HIS A 396 5.58 6.25 -4.06
N LEU A 397 5.35 7.57 -4.08
CA LEU A 397 4.05 8.17 -3.75
C LEU A 397 2.97 7.75 -4.76
N ASP A 398 3.31 7.74 -6.06
CA ASP A 398 2.40 7.40 -7.18
C ASP A 398 1.93 5.94 -7.17
N ARG A 399 2.51 5.11 -6.31
CA ARG A 399 2.09 3.72 -6.11
C ARG A 399 0.80 3.61 -5.29
N GLY A 400 0.45 4.62 -4.50
CA GLY A 400 -0.70 4.54 -3.60
C GLY A 400 -1.49 5.82 -3.41
N TYR A 401 -1.07 6.92 -4.03
CA TYR A 401 -1.81 8.18 -4.06
C TYR A 401 -1.86 8.70 -5.49
N SER A 402 -3.07 8.89 -5.99
CA SER A 402 -3.26 9.47 -7.30
C SER A 402 -3.09 10.98 -7.22
N ARG A 403 -1.95 11.48 -7.73
CA ARG A 403 -1.64 12.92 -7.77
C ARG A 403 -1.89 13.64 -6.44
N MET A 404 -1.24 13.14 -5.37
CA MET A 404 -1.40 13.69 -4.01
C MET A 404 -1.16 15.21 -3.97
N GLU A 405 -0.21 15.72 -4.74
CA GLU A 405 0.09 17.14 -4.84
C GLU A 405 -1.09 17.98 -5.34
N GLU A 406 -1.83 17.47 -6.32
CA GLU A 406 -3.03 18.16 -6.85
C GLU A 406 -4.13 18.19 -5.79
N GLN A 407 -4.39 17.06 -5.11
CA GLN A 407 -5.39 16.96 -4.04
C GLN A 407 -5.07 17.90 -2.87
N LEU A 408 -3.81 17.92 -2.43
CA LEU A 408 -3.37 18.81 -1.35
C LEU A 408 -3.42 20.28 -1.77
N ASN A 409 -3.11 20.61 -3.03
CA ASN A 409 -3.21 21.97 -3.55
C ASN A 409 -4.66 22.46 -3.60
N VAL A 410 -5.64 21.59 -3.90
CA VAL A 410 -7.07 21.92 -3.78
C VAL A 410 -7.43 22.31 -2.36
N LEU A 411 -6.80 21.72 -1.35
CA LEU A 411 -6.99 22.06 0.06
C LEU A 411 -6.20 23.29 0.52
N GLY A 412 -5.35 23.89 -0.35
CA GLY A 412 -4.59 25.10 -0.07
C GLY A 412 -3.10 24.90 0.18
N ALA A 413 -2.55 23.71 -0.06
CA ALA A 413 -1.11 23.48 -0.06
C ALA A 413 -0.42 24.23 -1.21
N LYS A 414 0.90 24.31 -1.12
CA LYS A 414 1.76 24.77 -2.21
C LYS A 414 2.80 23.70 -2.53
N ILE A 415 2.41 22.79 -3.40
CA ILE A 415 3.25 21.68 -3.85
C ILE A 415 3.39 21.74 -5.36
N GLU A 416 4.61 21.73 -5.83
CA GLU A 416 4.95 21.67 -7.25
C GLU A 416 5.72 20.39 -7.53
N ARG A 417 5.34 19.65 -8.58
CA ARG A 417 6.11 18.52 -9.08
C ARG A 417 7.07 19.03 -10.14
N VAL A 418 8.36 19.06 -9.82
CA VAL A 418 9.42 19.51 -10.72
C VAL A 418 10.21 18.34 -11.26
N ARG A 419 10.63 18.41 -12.51
CA ARG A 419 11.56 17.44 -13.08
C ARG A 419 12.95 17.73 -12.54
N GLU A 420 13.62 16.74 -11.98
CA GLU A 420 15.03 16.85 -11.66
C GLU A 420 15.77 17.22 -12.96
N ALA A 421 16.36 18.42 -13.00
CA ALA A 421 17.25 18.80 -14.09
C ALA A 421 18.33 17.72 -14.13
N GLY A 422 18.42 16.99 -15.25
CA GLY A 422 19.24 15.80 -15.33
C GLY A 422 20.62 16.11 -14.80
N ARG A 423 21.02 15.49 -13.69
CA ARG A 423 22.43 15.44 -13.32
C ARG A 423 23.12 14.86 -14.51
N ILE A 424 23.97 15.67 -15.13
CA ILE A 424 24.84 15.24 -16.22
C ILE A 424 25.43 13.92 -15.72
N SER A 425 25.17 12.81 -16.43
CA SER A 425 25.71 11.51 -15.99
C SER A 425 27.22 11.68 -15.78
N PRO A 426 27.85 11.00 -14.81
CA PRO A 426 29.29 11.12 -14.59
C PRO A 426 30.09 11.01 -15.91
N GLY A 427 29.65 10.18 -16.86
CA GLY A 427 30.26 10.08 -18.19
C GLY A 427 29.96 11.27 -19.13
N ALA A 428 28.83 11.98 -18.94
CA ALA A 428 28.56 13.20 -19.70
C ALA A 428 29.27 14.42 -19.06
N HIS A 429 29.41 14.42 -17.73
CA HIS A 429 30.22 15.41 -17.01
C HIS A 429 31.71 15.27 -17.38
N MET A 430 32.25 14.04 -17.43
CA MET A 430 33.61 13.77 -17.90
C MET A 430 33.82 14.21 -19.36
N ARG A 431 32.85 13.97 -20.25
CA ARG A 431 32.94 14.44 -21.64
C ARG A 431 32.91 15.96 -21.73
N LEU A 432 32.08 16.63 -20.93
CA LEU A 432 32.02 18.09 -20.89
C LEU A 432 33.33 18.69 -20.31
N MET A 433 33.87 18.10 -19.24
CA MET A 433 35.14 18.53 -18.63
C MET A 433 36.34 18.27 -19.53
N ALA A 434 36.40 17.14 -20.27
CA ALA A 434 37.43 16.85 -21.27
C ALA A 434 37.39 17.82 -22.44
N THR A 435 36.20 18.35 -22.79
CA THR A 435 36.06 19.35 -23.86
C THR A 435 36.47 20.75 -23.40
N LEU A 436 36.29 21.06 -22.12
CA LEU A 436 36.60 22.39 -21.55
C LEU A 436 38.04 22.54 -21.03
N ARG A 437 38.76 21.43 -20.76
CA ARG A 437 40.16 21.40 -20.31
C ARG A 437 40.92 20.25 -20.95
N PRO A 438 41.61 20.46 -22.06
CA PRO A 438 42.50 19.45 -22.65
C PRO A 438 43.59 19.09 -21.63
N GLY A 439 43.71 17.79 -21.25
CA GLY A 439 44.69 17.29 -20.27
C GLY A 439 44.16 16.87 -18.92
N PHE A 440 42.81 16.92 -18.65
CA PHE A 440 42.21 16.44 -17.44
C PHE A 440 42.17 14.91 -17.41
N THR A 441 42.75 14.28 -16.38
CA THR A 441 42.82 12.82 -16.26
C THR A 441 41.63 12.26 -15.49
N GLU A 442 41.28 11.01 -15.79
CA GLU A 442 40.18 10.27 -15.11
C GLU A 442 40.34 10.20 -13.59
N TYR A 443 41.58 10.16 -13.09
CA TYR A 443 41.92 10.16 -11.68
C TYR A 443 41.58 11.51 -10.98
N GLN A 444 41.74 12.63 -11.66
CA GLN A 444 41.41 13.96 -11.17
C GLN A 444 39.88 14.21 -11.15
N ALA A 445 39.14 13.56 -12.03
CA ALA A 445 37.67 13.63 -12.02
C ALA A 445 37.05 12.84 -10.87
N GLN A 446 37.63 11.68 -10.50
CA GLN A 446 37.16 10.88 -9.36
C GLN A 446 37.42 11.56 -8.01
N ALA A 447 38.50 12.31 -7.84
CA ALA A 447 38.82 13.04 -6.62
C ALA A 447 37.91 14.26 -6.33
N LEU A 448 37.17 14.74 -7.34
CA LEU A 448 36.21 15.86 -7.20
C LEU A 448 34.76 15.39 -6.97
N LEU A 449 34.49 14.09 -7.04
CA LEU A 449 33.17 13.47 -6.90
C LEU A 449 33.02 12.68 -5.59
N GLY A 450 34.06 12.66 -4.73
CA GLY A 450 34.10 11.99 -3.41
C GLY A 450 33.56 12.82 -2.27
#